data_6c188aa68357b8d3415a3ef872a5ea8b
#
_entry.id   6c188aa68357b8d3415a3ef872a5ea8b
#
_cell.length_a   1.000
_cell.length_b   1.000
_cell.length_c   1.000
_cell.angle_alpha   90.00
_cell.angle_beta   90.00
_cell.angle_gamma   90.00
#
_symmetry.space_group_name_H-M   'P 1'
#
loop_
_entity.id
_entity.type
_entity.pdbx_description
1 polymer ?
#
loop_
_entity_poly.entity_id
_entity_poly.type
_entity_poly.pdbx_seq_one_letter_code
_entity_poly.pdbx_strand_id
1 'polypeptide(L)'
;TDGSMKISLPGNVIDAPPVGLSAPEYWSDASLTPTQDLALRTLLRTCFTRPDHARFEQQRYFYSPYPHRWIVRTRNGALVGHVGIHERLLSTTHGTYRAGGLADVAVHPDVRGRGVMRGLLMIAHTWLRQQQVPFAVLFGESSIYKSSGYQQVWLQLSTPGEGPYPALACCLGTPTWPDEVPLLSGELF
;
A
#
# COMPACT_ATOMS: atom_id res chain seq x y z
N THR A 1 31.70 6.30 -7.55
CA THR A 1 31.37 6.40 -6.12
C THR A 1 29.88 6.13 -5.97
N ASP A 2 29.58 4.87 -5.66
CA ASP A 2 28.26 4.35 -5.44
C ASP A 2 27.72 4.85 -4.09
N GLY A 3 26.78 5.78 -4.14
CA GLY A 3 26.07 6.33 -2.98
C GLY A 3 24.89 5.49 -2.57
N SER A 4 25.08 4.17 -2.36
CA SER A 4 24.05 3.31 -1.77
C SER A 4 23.85 3.68 -0.30
N MET A 5 22.81 4.48 -0.05
CA MET A 5 22.38 4.86 1.29
C MET A 5 21.82 3.62 1.99
N LYS A 6 22.65 2.97 2.81
CA LYS A 6 22.20 1.91 3.72
C LYS A 6 21.40 2.56 4.84
N ILE A 7 20.08 2.49 4.74
CA ILE A 7 19.19 2.87 5.85
C ILE A 7 19.24 1.71 6.86
N SER A 8 20.06 1.87 7.89
CA SER A 8 20.09 0.96 9.03
C SER A 8 19.01 1.40 10.00
N LEU A 9 17.96 0.60 10.15
CA LEU A 9 16.85 0.86 11.06
C LEU A 9 17.06 0.09 12.37
N PRO A 10 16.82 0.69 13.53
CA PRO A 10 16.87 -0.04 14.79
C PRO A 10 15.66 -0.99 14.89
N GLY A 11 15.91 -2.27 14.94
CA GLY A 11 15.01 -3.28 15.50
C GLY A 11 14.08 -4.05 14.55
N ASN A 12 14.02 -3.78 13.25
CA ASN A 12 13.29 -4.63 12.31
C ASN A 12 14.27 -5.26 11.30
N VAL A 13 14.50 -6.55 11.43
CA VAL A 13 15.16 -7.34 10.39
C VAL A 13 14.20 -7.35 9.19
N ILE A 14 14.50 -6.55 8.17
CA ILE A 14 13.84 -6.73 6.88
C ILE A 14 14.36 -8.05 6.33
N ASP A 15 13.47 -9.03 6.18
CA ASP A 15 13.82 -10.31 5.58
C ASP A 15 14.52 -10.06 4.24
N ALA A 16 15.57 -10.84 3.97
CA ALA A 16 16.26 -10.76 2.69
C ALA A 16 15.25 -10.97 1.55
N PRO A 17 15.37 -10.20 0.45
CA PRO A 17 14.44 -10.35 -0.67
C PRO A 17 14.50 -11.78 -1.23
N PRO A 18 13.38 -12.31 -1.75
CA PRO A 18 13.36 -13.63 -2.39
C PRO A 18 14.41 -13.73 -3.50
N VAL A 19 15.00 -14.91 -3.66
CA VAL A 19 16.06 -15.14 -4.66
C VAL A 19 15.60 -14.67 -6.05
N GLY A 20 16.43 -13.86 -6.69
CA GLY A 20 16.15 -13.31 -8.03
C GLY A 20 15.26 -12.08 -8.08
N LEU A 21 14.85 -11.56 -6.94
CA LEU A 21 14.07 -10.35 -6.83
C LEU A 21 14.87 -9.23 -6.15
N SER A 22 14.50 -7.99 -6.42
CA SER A 22 15.06 -6.82 -5.73
C SER A 22 14.50 -6.68 -4.32
N ALA A 23 15.20 -5.95 -3.45
CA ALA A 23 14.57 -5.34 -2.29
C ALA A 23 13.46 -4.37 -2.76
N PRO A 24 12.43 -4.08 -1.94
CA PRO A 24 11.44 -3.07 -2.28
C PRO A 24 12.10 -1.70 -2.51
N GLU A 25 11.65 -1.02 -3.57
CA GLU A 25 12.12 0.31 -3.96
C GLU A 25 10.99 1.32 -3.84
N TYR A 26 11.29 2.52 -3.33
CA TYR A 26 10.33 3.62 -3.28
C TYR A 26 10.29 4.37 -4.61
N TRP A 27 9.08 4.61 -5.12
CA TRP A 27 8.83 5.48 -6.27
C TRP A 27 7.78 6.55 -5.91
N SER A 28 8.15 7.81 -6.08
CA SER A 28 7.20 8.93 -6.01
C SER A 28 6.38 9.01 -7.29
N ASP A 29 5.08 9.25 -7.17
CA ASP A 29 4.20 9.40 -8.34
C ASP A 29 4.60 10.61 -9.19
N ALA A 30 5.03 11.69 -8.56
CA ALA A 30 5.42 12.92 -9.24
C ALA A 30 6.68 12.79 -10.13
N SER A 31 7.50 11.77 -9.90
CA SER A 31 8.77 11.58 -10.61
C SER A 31 8.77 10.41 -11.59
N LEU A 32 7.61 9.79 -11.83
CA LEU A 32 7.51 8.64 -12.73
C LEU A 32 7.80 9.01 -14.19
N THR A 33 8.67 8.23 -14.82
CA THR A 33 8.89 8.29 -16.26
C THR A 33 7.77 7.58 -17.03
N PRO A 34 7.56 7.88 -18.32
CA PRO A 34 6.63 7.15 -19.16
C PRO A 34 6.88 5.63 -19.21
N THR A 35 8.14 5.21 -19.17
CA THR A 35 8.51 3.78 -19.12
C THR A 35 8.08 3.14 -17.81
N GLN A 36 8.25 3.82 -16.68
CA GLN A 36 7.80 3.34 -15.37
C GLN A 36 6.27 3.29 -15.29
N ASP A 37 5.58 4.29 -15.82
CA ASP A 37 4.11 4.27 -15.91
C ASP A 37 3.60 3.07 -16.72
N LEU A 38 4.19 2.80 -17.87
CA LEU A 38 3.84 1.64 -18.69
C LEU A 38 4.09 0.33 -17.95
N ALA A 39 5.21 0.20 -17.26
CA ALA A 39 5.54 -0.99 -16.48
C ALA A 39 4.54 -1.22 -15.32
N LEU A 40 4.13 -0.15 -14.62
CA LEU A 40 3.11 -0.21 -13.58
C LEU A 40 1.77 -0.69 -14.14
N ARG A 41 1.28 -0.05 -15.20
CA ARG A 41 0.02 -0.45 -15.84
C ARG A 41 0.06 -1.90 -16.32
N THR A 42 1.19 -2.36 -16.85
CA THR A 42 1.37 -3.76 -17.28
C THR A 42 1.25 -4.72 -16.11
N LEU A 43 1.92 -4.46 -14.98
CA LEU A 43 1.81 -5.27 -13.78
C LEU A 43 0.37 -5.29 -13.25
N LEU A 44 -0.26 -4.12 -13.10
CA LEU A 44 -1.60 -3.99 -12.55
C LEU A 44 -2.64 -4.73 -13.40
N ARG A 45 -2.57 -4.59 -14.73
CA ARG A 45 -3.43 -5.36 -15.65
C ARG A 45 -3.24 -6.87 -15.55
N THR A 46 -2.01 -7.32 -15.34
CA THR A 46 -1.72 -8.75 -15.16
C THR A 46 -2.30 -9.29 -13.85
N CYS A 47 -2.31 -8.48 -12.80
CA CYS A 47 -2.78 -8.88 -11.48
C CYS A 47 -4.30 -8.71 -11.30
N PHE A 48 -4.89 -7.70 -11.93
CA PHE A 48 -6.29 -7.32 -11.79
C PHE A 48 -7.01 -7.54 -13.12
N THR A 49 -7.76 -8.65 -13.21
CA THR A 49 -8.34 -9.15 -14.47
C THR A 49 -9.85 -9.04 -14.56
N ARG A 50 -10.53 -8.46 -13.56
CA ARG A 50 -11.98 -8.24 -13.63
C ARG A 50 -12.32 -7.15 -14.65
N PRO A 51 -13.54 -7.14 -15.23
CA PRO A 51 -13.93 -6.16 -16.24
C PRO A 51 -13.78 -4.70 -15.82
N ASP A 52 -14.08 -4.39 -14.54
CA ASP A 52 -13.93 -3.06 -13.96
C ASP A 52 -12.45 -2.63 -13.81
N HIS A 53 -11.51 -3.57 -13.89
CA HIS A 53 -10.07 -3.32 -13.86
C HIS A 53 -9.48 -2.90 -15.21
N ALA A 54 -10.29 -2.81 -16.27
CA ALA A 54 -9.84 -2.32 -17.58
C ALA A 54 -9.26 -0.90 -17.54
N ARG A 55 -9.58 -0.12 -16.52
CA ARG A 55 -9.00 1.22 -16.32
C ARG A 55 -7.48 1.22 -16.18
N PHE A 56 -6.85 0.12 -15.77
CA PHE A 56 -5.39 -0.01 -15.75
C PHE A 56 -4.75 -0.05 -17.15
N GLU A 57 -5.53 -0.11 -18.20
CA GLU A 57 -5.03 0.09 -19.58
C GLU A 57 -4.59 1.53 -19.83
N GLN A 58 -5.22 2.48 -19.13
CA GLN A 58 -5.03 3.91 -19.36
C GLN A 58 -4.38 4.63 -18.17
N GLN A 59 -4.49 4.08 -16.95
CA GLN A 59 -4.01 4.72 -15.74
C GLN A 59 -3.36 3.71 -14.79
N ARG A 60 -2.46 4.19 -13.92
CA ARG A 60 -1.69 3.39 -12.97
C ARG A 60 -2.31 3.33 -11.56
N TYR A 61 -3.59 3.58 -11.44
CA TYR A 61 -4.35 3.54 -10.18
C TYR A 61 -5.80 3.14 -10.46
N PHE A 62 -6.49 2.58 -9.45
CA PHE A 62 -7.89 2.18 -9.64
C PHE A 62 -8.84 3.36 -9.44
N TYR A 63 -8.88 3.98 -8.28
CA TYR A 63 -9.80 5.09 -7.97
C TYR A 63 -9.18 6.46 -8.23
N SER A 64 -8.09 6.78 -7.56
CA SER A 64 -7.41 8.07 -7.65
C SER A 64 -5.90 7.93 -7.53
N PRO A 65 -5.11 8.88 -8.05
CA PRO A 65 -3.65 8.85 -7.91
C PRO A 65 -3.25 8.89 -6.44
N TYR A 66 -2.20 8.14 -6.10
CA TYR A 66 -1.56 8.17 -4.80
C TYR A 66 -0.11 8.65 -4.94
N PRO A 67 0.39 9.46 -3.96
CA PRO A 67 1.70 10.10 -4.11
C PRO A 67 2.89 9.15 -3.93
N HIS A 68 2.69 8.03 -3.23
CA HIS A 68 3.77 7.13 -2.84
C HIS A 68 3.50 5.70 -3.30
N ARG A 69 4.57 4.97 -3.59
CA ARG A 69 4.51 3.53 -3.82
C ARG A 69 5.82 2.84 -3.51
N TRP A 70 5.71 1.56 -3.23
CA TRP A 70 6.83 0.64 -3.15
C TRP A 70 6.66 -0.44 -4.21
N ILE A 71 7.77 -0.78 -4.88
CA ILE A 71 7.78 -1.77 -5.97
C ILE A 71 8.86 -2.82 -5.73
N VAL A 72 8.66 -3.99 -6.33
CA VAL A 72 9.67 -5.06 -6.41
C VAL A 72 9.88 -5.43 -7.87
N ARG A 73 11.14 -5.64 -8.25
CA ARG A 73 11.54 -6.03 -9.61
C ARG A 73 12.27 -7.37 -9.64
N THR A 74 12.23 -8.02 -10.78
CA THR A 74 13.17 -9.11 -11.09
C THR A 74 14.55 -8.54 -11.35
N ARG A 75 15.57 -9.42 -11.39
CA ARG A 75 16.95 -9.03 -11.81
C ARG A 75 16.99 -8.39 -13.20
N ASN A 76 16.08 -8.78 -14.09
CA ASN A 76 15.96 -8.24 -15.44
C ASN A 76 15.16 -6.91 -15.50
N GLY A 77 14.75 -6.38 -14.35
CA GLY A 77 14.05 -5.10 -14.25
C GLY A 77 12.53 -5.15 -14.40
N ALA A 78 11.93 -6.30 -14.66
CA ALA A 78 10.48 -6.41 -14.77
C ALA A 78 9.80 -6.21 -13.40
N LEU A 79 8.73 -5.40 -13.34
CA LEU A 79 7.95 -5.21 -12.13
C LEU A 79 7.15 -6.46 -11.80
N VAL A 80 7.24 -6.90 -10.55
CA VAL A 80 6.54 -8.08 -10.05
C VAL A 80 5.80 -7.86 -8.74
N GLY A 81 5.97 -6.70 -8.10
CA GLY A 81 5.26 -6.33 -6.88
C GLY A 81 5.01 -4.84 -6.80
N HIS A 82 3.89 -4.45 -6.20
CA HIS A 82 3.46 -3.07 -6.05
C HIS A 82 2.56 -2.88 -4.84
N VAL A 83 2.72 -1.77 -4.15
CA VAL A 83 1.75 -1.20 -3.20
C VAL A 83 1.76 0.31 -3.34
N GLY A 84 0.58 0.91 -3.57
CA GLY A 84 0.37 2.35 -3.55
C GLY A 84 0.00 2.82 -2.15
N ILE A 85 0.32 4.06 -1.81
CA ILE A 85 0.01 4.64 -0.50
C ILE A 85 -0.58 6.02 -0.69
N HIS A 86 -1.84 6.17 -0.29
CA HIS A 86 -2.53 7.45 -0.12
C HIS A 86 -2.19 8.08 1.22
N GLU A 87 -2.10 9.39 1.26
CA GLU A 87 -2.12 10.16 2.50
C GLU A 87 -3.57 10.50 2.85
N ARG A 88 -4.03 10.04 4.01
CA ARG A 88 -5.41 10.20 4.47
C ARG A 88 -5.47 10.71 5.90
N LEU A 89 -6.64 11.20 6.29
CA LEU A 89 -6.97 11.61 7.66
C LEU A 89 -8.14 10.78 8.17
N LEU A 90 -8.07 10.39 9.42
CA LEU A 90 -9.14 9.78 10.19
C LEU A 90 -9.60 10.78 11.23
N SER A 91 -10.84 11.23 11.14
CA SER A 91 -11.42 12.17 12.09
C SER A 91 -12.38 11.46 13.05
N THR A 92 -12.24 11.78 14.32
CA THR A 92 -13.06 11.26 15.42
C THR A 92 -13.54 12.44 16.28
N THR A 93 -14.41 12.17 17.26
CA THR A 93 -14.79 13.18 18.27
C THR A 93 -13.62 13.60 19.15
N HIS A 94 -12.57 12.80 19.23
CA HIS A 94 -11.38 13.05 20.07
C HIS A 94 -10.20 13.67 19.31
N GLY A 95 -10.28 13.81 18.00
CA GLY A 95 -9.22 14.39 17.19
C GLY A 95 -9.07 13.77 15.81
N THR A 96 -8.06 14.24 15.10
CA THR A 96 -7.74 13.80 13.74
C THR A 96 -6.39 13.12 13.72
N TYR A 97 -6.32 11.96 13.05
CA TYR A 97 -5.11 11.16 12.94
C TYR A 97 -4.73 10.98 11.47
N ARG A 98 -3.43 10.93 11.21
CA ARG A 98 -2.94 10.56 9.87
C ARG A 98 -3.12 9.05 9.64
N ALA A 99 -3.43 8.67 8.41
CA ALA A 99 -3.50 7.28 7.97
C ALA A 99 -2.87 7.11 6.59
N GLY A 100 -2.20 6.00 6.38
CA GLY A 100 -1.77 5.55 5.06
C GLY A 100 -2.83 4.63 4.46
N GLY A 101 -3.42 5.03 3.33
CA GLY A 101 -4.34 4.19 2.58
C GLY A 101 -3.55 3.32 1.59
N LEU A 102 -3.52 2.00 1.80
CA LEU A 102 -2.82 1.10 0.89
C LEU A 102 -3.75 0.70 -0.24
N ALA A 103 -3.30 0.95 -1.47
CA ALA A 103 -4.07 0.73 -2.69
C ALA A 103 -3.31 -0.13 -3.69
N ASP A 104 -4.07 -0.82 -4.55
CA ASP A 104 -3.55 -1.57 -5.69
C ASP A 104 -2.39 -2.50 -5.32
N VAL A 105 -2.53 -3.23 -4.21
CA VAL A 105 -1.54 -4.21 -3.75
C VAL A 105 -1.50 -5.37 -4.74
N ALA A 106 -0.39 -5.52 -5.44
CA ALA A 106 -0.25 -6.44 -6.55
C ALA A 106 1.02 -7.27 -6.46
N VAL A 107 0.89 -8.57 -6.72
CA VAL A 107 2.02 -9.50 -6.87
C VAL A 107 1.79 -10.31 -8.14
N HIS A 108 2.76 -10.23 -9.06
CA HIS A 108 2.73 -10.97 -10.32
C HIS A 108 2.51 -12.47 -10.07
N PRO A 109 1.62 -13.14 -10.81
CA PRO A 109 1.32 -14.57 -10.60
C PRO A 109 2.55 -15.47 -10.47
N ASP A 110 3.58 -15.25 -11.29
CA ASP A 110 4.78 -16.09 -11.35
C ASP A 110 5.64 -16.03 -10.07
N VAL A 111 5.43 -15.05 -9.21
CA VAL A 111 6.21 -14.88 -7.95
C VAL A 111 5.34 -14.93 -6.70
N ARG A 112 4.07 -15.29 -6.82
CA ARG A 112 3.19 -15.50 -5.65
C ARG A 112 3.70 -16.65 -4.78
N GLY A 113 3.36 -16.59 -3.49
CA GLY A 113 3.81 -17.59 -2.50
C GLY A 113 5.28 -17.46 -2.10
N ARG A 114 6.00 -16.44 -2.58
CA ARG A 114 7.42 -16.21 -2.30
C ARG A 114 7.68 -15.10 -1.28
N GLY A 115 6.64 -14.61 -0.60
CA GLY A 115 6.77 -13.57 0.42
C GLY A 115 6.84 -12.13 -0.10
N VAL A 116 6.60 -11.89 -1.39
CA VAL A 116 6.68 -10.54 -2.01
C VAL A 116 5.67 -9.59 -1.36
N MET A 117 4.40 -10.00 -1.19
CA MET A 117 3.38 -9.18 -0.54
C MET A 117 3.77 -8.84 0.90
N ARG A 118 4.22 -9.83 1.66
CA ARG A 118 4.66 -9.61 3.04
C ARG A 118 5.79 -8.59 3.12
N GLY A 119 6.77 -8.68 2.23
CA GLY A 119 7.88 -7.72 2.15
C GLY A 119 7.41 -6.30 1.80
N LEU A 120 6.47 -6.16 0.85
CA LEU A 120 5.88 -4.88 0.48
C LEU A 120 5.10 -4.25 1.63
N LEU A 121 4.26 -5.01 2.33
CA LEU A 121 3.51 -4.52 3.48
C LEU A 121 4.46 -4.13 4.62
N MET A 122 5.49 -4.92 4.89
CA MET A 122 6.47 -4.63 5.93
C MET A 122 7.21 -3.31 5.67
N ILE A 123 7.68 -3.08 4.43
CA ILE A 123 8.37 -1.83 4.10
C ILE A 123 7.42 -0.63 4.12
N ALA A 124 6.19 -0.79 3.64
CA ALA A 124 5.17 0.25 3.70
C ALA A 124 4.86 0.65 5.15
N HIS A 125 4.67 -0.33 6.04
CA HIS A 125 4.46 -0.07 7.47
C HIS A 125 5.66 0.62 8.12
N THR A 126 6.87 0.17 7.82
CA THR A 126 8.10 0.78 8.34
C THR A 126 8.23 2.22 7.88
N TRP A 127 7.98 2.49 6.60
CA TRP A 127 8.01 3.83 6.05
C TRP A 127 6.93 4.73 6.69
N LEU A 128 5.69 4.25 6.84
CA LEU A 128 4.61 4.98 7.50
C LEU A 128 4.95 5.33 8.95
N ARG A 129 5.56 4.39 9.71
CA ARG A 129 6.04 4.68 11.07
C ARG A 129 7.08 5.80 11.08
N GLN A 130 8.02 5.80 10.15
CA GLN A 130 9.02 6.86 10.01
C GLN A 130 8.40 8.22 9.68
N GLN A 131 7.29 8.21 8.94
CA GLN A 131 6.50 9.42 8.66
C GLN A 131 5.58 9.80 9.83
N GLN A 132 5.66 9.08 10.96
CA GLN A 132 4.79 9.29 12.13
C GLN A 132 3.30 9.11 11.81
N VAL A 133 2.98 8.18 10.92
CA VAL A 133 1.61 7.81 10.56
C VAL A 133 1.20 6.59 11.39
N PRO A 134 0.21 6.71 12.30
CA PRO A 134 -0.12 5.65 13.25
C PRO A 134 -0.95 4.52 12.68
N PHE A 135 -1.60 4.71 11.51
CA PHE A 135 -2.52 3.72 10.96
C PHE A 135 -2.24 3.44 9.49
N ALA A 136 -2.26 2.16 9.12
CA ALA A 136 -2.39 1.71 7.75
C ALA A 136 -3.79 1.13 7.53
N VAL A 137 -4.45 1.53 6.45
CA VAL A 137 -5.83 1.14 6.12
C VAL A 137 -5.86 0.61 4.70
N LEU A 138 -6.67 -0.41 4.45
CA LEU A 138 -6.93 -0.92 3.11
C LEU A 138 -8.34 -1.51 3.00
N PHE A 139 -8.82 -1.64 1.77
CA PHE A 139 -10.05 -2.35 1.43
C PHE A 139 -9.67 -3.66 0.74
N GLY A 140 -9.92 -4.78 1.39
CA GLY A 140 -9.51 -6.10 0.88
C GLY A 140 -10.03 -7.26 1.73
N GLU A 141 -9.66 -8.46 1.36
CA GLU A 141 -10.08 -9.67 2.05
C GLU A 141 -9.25 -9.92 3.32
N SER A 142 -9.92 -10.05 4.46
CA SER A 142 -9.28 -10.27 5.77
C SER A 142 -8.35 -11.48 5.78
N SER A 143 -8.71 -12.57 5.10
CA SER A 143 -7.90 -13.79 5.01
C SER A 143 -6.50 -13.55 4.43
N ILE A 144 -6.36 -12.57 3.54
CA ILE A 144 -5.09 -12.24 2.88
C ILE A 144 -4.19 -11.40 3.80
N TYR A 145 -4.76 -10.48 4.56
CA TYR A 145 -4.01 -9.45 5.30
C TYR A 145 -3.86 -9.71 6.80
N LYS A 146 -4.62 -10.66 7.35
CA LYS A 146 -4.61 -10.98 8.78
C LYS A 146 -3.20 -11.30 9.31
N SER A 147 -2.40 -12.06 8.56
CA SER A 147 -1.02 -12.41 8.96
C SER A 147 -0.06 -11.22 8.99
N SER A 148 -0.43 -10.09 8.38
CA SER A 148 0.32 -8.84 8.38
C SER A 148 -0.18 -7.82 9.41
N GLY A 149 -1.02 -8.25 10.37
CA GLY A 149 -1.48 -7.44 11.50
C GLY A 149 -2.74 -6.62 11.24
N TYR A 150 -3.43 -6.87 10.14
CA TYR A 150 -4.68 -6.18 9.83
C TYR A 150 -5.87 -6.83 10.54
N GLN A 151 -6.76 -5.97 11.03
CA GLN A 151 -8.03 -6.32 11.64
C GLN A 151 -9.18 -5.61 10.93
N GLN A 152 -10.35 -6.23 10.92
CA GLN A 152 -11.53 -5.61 10.36
C GLN A 152 -11.98 -4.42 11.21
N VAL A 153 -12.27 -3.32 10.53
CA VAL A 153 -12.77 -2.07 11.10
C VAL A 153 -13.91 -1.54 10.24
N TRP A 154 -14.58 -0.51 10.73
CA TRP A 154 -15.60 0.23 9.98
C TRP A 154 -15.16 1.68 9.80
N LEU A 155 -15.41 2.23 8.61
CA LEU A 155 -15.08 3.60 8.24
C LEU A 155 -16.30 4.29 7.65
N GLN A 156 -16.49 5.55 8.01
CA GLN A 156 -17.38 6.46 7.30
C GLN A 156 -16.54 7.25 6.30
N LEU A 157 -17.03 7.42 5.07
CA LEU A 157 -16.37 8.29 4.09
C LEU A 157 -16.86 9.73 4.23
N SER A 158 -15.98 10.69 3.93
CA SER A 158 -16.32 12.12 3.97
C SER A 158 -17.21 12.58 2.80
N THR A 159 -17.23 11.81 1.72
CA THR A 159 -18.19 12.02 0.62
C THR A 159 -19.59 11.58 1.06
N PRO A 160 -20.64 12.39 0.82
CA PRO A 160 -22.01 11.98 1.08
C PRO A 160 -22.33 10.68 0.33
N GLY A 161 -22.80 9.69 1.04
CA GLY A 161 -23.09 8.39 0.45
C GLY A 161 -23.43 7.37 1.51
N GLU A 162 -23.53 6.14 1.08
CA GLU A 162 -23.79 5.00 1.93
C GLU A 162 -22.56 4.71 2.81
N GLY A 163 -22.78 4.21 3.97
CA GLY A 163 -21.78 3.78 4.92
C GLY A 163 -22.40 3.38 6.23
N PRO A 164 -21.64 2.86 7.20
CA PRO A 164 -20.18 2.70 7.21
C PRO A 164 -19.69 1.56 6.30
N TYR A 165 -18.46 1.67 5.81
CA TYR A 165 -17.81 0.67 4.97
C TYR A 165 -16.91 -0.24 5.78
N PRO A 166 -16.90 -1.57 5.52
CA PRO A 166 -15.90 -2.46 6.09
C PRO A 166 -14.54 -2.20 5.47
N ALA A 167 -13.51 -2.15 6.30
CA ALA A 167 -12.12 -1.98 5.90
C ALA A 167 -11.22 -2.83 6.78
N LEU A 168 -9.95 -2.85 6.47
CA LEU A 168 -8.91 -3.46 7.30
C LEU A 168 -7.94 -2.38 7.77
N ALA A 169 -7.58 -2.42 9.05
CA ALA A 169 -6.62 -1.49 9.63
C ALA A 169 -5.53 -2.21 10.41
N CYS A 170 -4.34 -1.66 10.36
CA CYS A 170 -3.18 -2.05 11.15
C CYS A 170 -2.70 -0.85 11.96
N CYS A 171 -2.61 -0.99 13.28
CA CYS A 171 -1.99 0.00 14.16
C CYS A 171 -0.48 -0.12 14.06
N LEU A 172 0.17 0.98 13.69
CA LEU A 172 1.62 1.03 13.47
C LEU A 172 2.39 1.55 14.71
N GLY A 173 1.68 1.89 15.75
CA GLY A 173 2.20 2.43 17.01
C GLY A 173 1.05 2.94 17.87
N THR A 174 1.29 4.03 18.58
CA THR A 174 0.24 4.74 19.34
C THR A 174 -0.32 5.91 18.52
N PRO A 175 -1.61 6.21 18.66
CA PRO A 175 -2.62 5.57 19.49
C PRO A 175 -3.13 4.23 18.90
N THR A 176 -3.94 3.51 19.67
CA THR A 176 -4.73 2.36 19.18
C THR A 176 -5.87 2.84 18.30
N TRP A 177 -6.46 1.92 17.53
CA TRP A 177 -7.63 2.24 16.71
C TRP A 177 -8.76 2.80 17.59
N PRO A 178 -9.46 3.87 17.16
CA PRO A 178 -10.54 4.47 17.93
C PRO A 178 -11.74 3.52 18.12
N ASP A 179 -12.40 3.62 19.27
CA ASP A 179 -13.60 2.81 19.58
C ASP A 179 -14.83 3.23 18.76
N GLU A 180 -14.86 4.46 18.28
CA GLU A 180 -15.91 4.97 17.40
C GLU A 180 -15.58 4.71 15.92
N VAL A 181 -16.57 4.76 15.03
CA VAL A 181 -16.38 4.69 13.58
C VAL A 181 -15.76 6.00 13.09
N PRO A 182 -14.49 6.03 12.69
CA PRO A 182 -13.88 7.28 12.25
C PRO A 182 -14.32 7.67 10.84
N LEU A 183 -14.27 8.98 10.57
CA LEU A 183 -14.48 9.55 9.25
C LEU A 183 -13.16 9.55 8.49
N LEU A 184 -13.09 8.81 7.38
CA LEU A 184 -11.95 8.80 6.48
C LEU A 184 -12.08 9.93 5.46
N SER A 185 -11.03 10.74 5.31
CA SER A 185 -10.99 11.80 4.30
C SER A 185 -10.95 11.23 2.88
N GLY A 186 -11.67 11.87 1.96
CA GLY A 186 -11.70 11.50 0.54
C GLY A 186 -12.59 10.28 0.24
N GLU A 187 -12.39 9.72 -0.93
CA GLU A 187 -13.13 8.58 -1.46
C GLU A 187 -12.42 7.24 -1.19
N LEU A 188 -13.02 6.14 -1.61
CA LEU A 188 -12.39 4.80 -1.62
C LEU A 188 -11.07 4.81 -2.40
N PHE A 189 -10.19 3.89 -2.06
CA PHE A 189 -8.88 3.70 -2.71
C PHE A 189 -8.49 2.23 -2.84
#